data_05bb631f8c91860690cea3db5d509e82
#
_entry.id   05bb631f8c91860690cea3db5d509e82
#
_cell.length_a   1.000
_cell.length_b   1.000
_cell.length_c   1.000
_cell.angle_alpha   90.00
_cell.angle_beta   90.00
_cell.angle_gamma   90.00
#
_symmetry.space_group_name_H-M   'P 1'
#
loop_
_entity.id
_entity.type
_entity.pdbx_description
1 polymer ?
#
loop_
_entity_poly.entity_id
_entity_poly.type
_entity_poly.pdbx_seq_one_letter_code
_entity_poly.pdbx_strand_id
1 'polypeptide(L)'
;PIKSLLVFFENHKLLNIYNRPKWSTVNKGSREYVKKIQSLLKGKIYTNAKVNKISKSKEGIRVHYQDGIKTFDKVILACHADQSSEILIENFSEEANLLKDFKYQKNTSILHSDINFMPKRKSVWSSWNYITETGNSGNLSITYWMNELQGINSSKPILLSLNPKILPNPDLIYGQYSYSHP
;
A
#
# COMPACT_ATOMS: atom_id res chain seq x y z
N PRO A 1 -14.02 8.67 15.16
CA PRO A 1 -14.21 9.24 16.50
C PRO A 1 -12.90 9.85 17.02
N ILE A 2 -13.00 10.99 17.69
CA ILE A 2 -11.84 11.75 18.17
C ILE A 2 -10.90 10.93 19.06
N LYS A 3 -11.43 10.01 19.84
CA LYS A 3 -10.65 9.12 20.72
C LYS A 3 -9.61 8.31 19.94
N SER A 4 -10.00 7.71 18.81
CA SER A 4 -9.07 6.93 17.96
C SER A 4 -7.98 7.81 17.37
N LEU A 5 -8.32 9.05 16.98
CA LEU A 5 -7.36 10.02 16.48
C LEU A 5 -6.37 10.45 17.58
N LEU A 6 -6.83 10.68 18.79
CA LEU A 6 -5.97 11.03 19.92
C LEU A 6 -5.03 9.89 20.28
N VAL A 7 -5.52 8.65 20.32
CA VAL A 7 -4.68 7.45 20.54
C VAL A 7 -3.63 7.29 19.43
N PHE A 8 -4.02 7.53 18.17
CA PHE A 8 -3.07 7.54 17.06
C PHE A 8 -1.97 8.59 17.26
N PHE A 9 -2.34 9.83 17.62
CA PHE A 9 -1.39 10.91 17.85
C PHE A 9 -0.45 10.61 19.02
N GLU A 10 -0.97 10.05 20.12
CA GLU A 10 -0.20 9.66 21.28
C GLU A 10 0.81 8.55 20.94
N ASN A 11 0.36 7.48 20.29
CA ASN A 11 1.20 6.35 19.88
C ASN A 11 2.34 6.78 18.94
N HIS A 12 2.08 7.78 18.09
CA HIS A 12 3.08 8.34 17.16
C HIS A 12 3.84 9.53 17.73
N LYS A 13 3.63 9.87 19.01
CA LYS A 13 4.24 11.02 19.70
C LYS A 13 4.05 12.35 18.97
N LEU A 14 2.96 12.48 18.21
CA LEU A 14 2.64 13.70 17.45
C LEU A 14 2.20 14.85 18.35
N LEU A 15 1.73 14.54 19.57
CA LEU A 15 1.36 15.53 20.60
C LEU A 15 2.57 16.08 21.36
N ASN A 16 3.75 15.47 21.20
CA ASN A 16 4.95 15.92 21.91
C ASN A 16 5.53 17.17 21.25
N ILE A 17 5.88 18.17 22.06
CA ILE A 17 6.62 19.36 21.61
C ILE A 17 8.11 19.03 21.49
N TYR A 18 8.63 18.26 22.44
CA TYR A 18 10.03 17.82 22.49
C TYR A 18 10.17 16.32 22.28
N ASN A 19 11.35 15.87 21.89
CA ASN A 19 11.68 14.45 21.68
C ASN A 19 10.75 13.72 20.70
N ARG A 20 10.36 14.39 19.61
CA ARG A 20 9.62 13.78 18.53
C ARG A 20 10.46 12.69 17.85
N PRO A 21 9.88 11.54 17.50
CA PRO A 21 10.59 10.51 16.76
C PRO A 21 11.08 11.08 15.42
N LYS A 22 12.32 10.80 15.08
CA LYS A 22 12.84 11.13 13.75
C LYS A 22 12.27 10.11 12.74
N TRP A 23 11.48 10.61 11.82
CA TRP A 23 10.96 9.79 10.72
C TRP A 23 12.10 9.39 9.79
N SER A 24 12.11 8.14 9.39
CA SER A 24 13.13 7.59 8.50
C SER A 24 12.48 6.73 7.43
N THR A 25 13.09 6.67 6.28
CA THR A 25 12.69 5.77 5.19
C THR A 25 13.89 4.90 4.80
N VAL A 26 13.60 3.81 4.10
CA VAL A 26 14.65 2.93 3.61
C VAL A 26 15.39 3.61 2.46
N ASN A 27 16.68 3.81 2.62
CA ASN A 27 17.51 4.40 1.57
C ASN A 27 17.42 3.54 0.30
N LYS A 28 17.23 4.17 -0.86
CA LYS A 28 16.96 3.54 -2.17
C LYS A 28 15.63 2.77 -2.26
N GLY A 29 14.72 2.97 -1.28
CA GLY A 29 13.37 2.45 -1.31
C GLY A 29 13.22 1.03 -0.74
N SER A 30 11.97 0.58 -0.64
CA SER A 30 11.60 -0.69 -0.01
C SER A 30 12.20 -1.93 -0.68
N ARG A 31 12.60 -1.85 -1.93
CA ARG A 31 13.30 -2.94 -2.64
C ARG A 31 14.53 -3.43 -1.89
N GLU A 32 15.22 -2.56 -1.17
CA GLU A 32 16.46 -2.92 -0.47
C GLU A 32 16.21 -3.88 0.70
N TYR A 33 15.17 -3.67 1.51
CA TYR A 33 14.85 -4.63 2.56
C TYR A 33 14.27 -5.93 1.98
N VAL A 34 13.51 -5.87 0.88
CA VAL A 34 13.03 -7.06 0.19
C VAL A 34 14.20 -7.94 -0.28
N LYS A 35 15.20 -7.35 -0.94
CA LYS A 35 16.43 -8.06 -1.34
C LYS A 35 17.14 -8.68 -0.13
N LYS A 36 17.23 -7.91 0.98
CA LYS A 36 17.88 -8.41 2.20
C LYS A 36 17.12 -9.60 2.78
N ILE A 37 15.80 -9.53 2.89
CA ILE A 37 14.97 -10.66 3.34
C ILE A 37 15.17 -11.85 2.40
N GLN A 38 15.11 -11.64 1.10
CA GLN A 38 15.32 -12.67 0.08
C GLN A 38 16.65 -13.40 0.27
N SER A 39 17.73 -12.66 0.54
CA SER A 39 19.06 -13.25 0.76
C SER A 39 19.18 -14.11 2.04
N LEU A 40 18.27 -13.92 3.00
CA LEU A 40 18.23 -14.68 4.25
C LEU A 40 17.32 -15.91 4.20
N LEU A 41 16.43 -15.96 3.22
CA LEU A 41 15.52 -17.10 3.06
C LEU A 41 16.29 -18.33 2.54
N LYS A 42 16.18 -19.44 3.27
CA LYS A 42 16.76 -20.72 2.86
C LYS A 42 15.86 -21.51 1.90
N GLY A 43 14.59 -21.14 1.79
CA GLY A 43 13.60 -21.79 0.94
C GLY A 43 13.68 -21.34 -0.52
N LYS A 44 12.98 -22.06 -1.39
CA LYS A 44 12.83 -21.67 -2.80
C LYS A 44 11.82 -20.55 -2.94
N ILE A 45 12.13 -19.56 -3.76
CA ILE A 45 11.25 -18.45 -4.12
C ILE A 45 10.81 -18.67 -5.57
N TYR A 46 9.52 -18.66 -5.80
CA TYR A 46 8.93 -18.77 -7.14
C TYR A 46 8.27 -17.43 -7.48
N THR A 47 8.79 -16.74 -8.47
CA THR A 47 8.19 -15.53 -9.05
C THR A 47 7.34 -15.93 -10.25
N ASN A 48 6.38 -15.07 -10.62
CA ASN A 48 5.42 -15.33 -11.71
C ASN A 48 4.60 -16.63 -11.54
N ALA A 49 4.51 -17.13 -10.31
CA ALA A 49 3.79 -18.35 -9.95
C ALA A 49 2.47 -17.99 -9.24
N LYS A 50 1.53 -17.41 -9.99
CA LYS A 50 0.22 -17.00 -9.45
C LYS A 50 -0.52 -18.21 -8.88
N VAL A 51 -0.84 -18.15 -7.59
CA VAL A 51 -1.68 -19.14 -6.92
C VAL A 51 -3.14 -18.88 -7.30
N ASN A 52 -3.83 -19.91 -7.77
CA ASN A 52 -5.22 -19.83 -8.24
C ASN A 52 -6.19 -20.46 -7.25
N LYS A 53 -5.72 -21.45 -6.48
CA LYS A 53 -6.60 -22.30 -5.66
C LYS A 53 -5.80 -22.93 -4.54
N ILE A 54 -6.40 -23.05 -3.38
CA ILE A 54 -5.88 -23.79 -2.24
C ILE A 54 -6.97 -24.75 -1.74
N SER A 55 -6.61 -26.01 -1.55
CA SER A 55 -7.54 -27.05 -1.11
C SER A 55 -6.88 -27.99 -0.10
N LYS A 56 -7.68 -28.62 0.75
CA LYS A 56 -7.23 -29.69 1.66
C LYS A 56 -7.15 -31.01 0.91
N SER A 57 -6.19 -31.86 1.29
CA SER A 57 -6.12 -33.25 0.87
C SER A 57 -5.71 -34.15 2.05
N LYS A 58 -5.74 -35.46 1.86
CA LYS A 58 -5.26 -36.41 2.89
C LYS A 58 -3.77 -36.25 3.20
N GLU A 59 -3.02 -35.72 2.25
CA GLU A 59 -1.55 -35.60 2.32
C GLU A 59 -1.09 -34.21 2.79
N GLY A 60 -2.03 -33.29 3.00
CA GLY A 60 -1.73 -31.90 3.37
C GLY A 60 -2.53 -30.87 2.58
N ILE A 61 -1.99 -29.68 2.41
CA ILE A 61 -2.62 -28.55 1.74
C ILE A 61 -2.06 -28.44 0.32
N ARG A 62 -2.93 -28.54 -0.67
CA ARG A 62 -2.59 -28.40 -2.10
C ARG A 62 -2.67 -26.96 -2.52
N VAL A 63 -1.57 -26.44 -3.03
CA VAL A 63 -1.44 -25.12 -3.63
C VAL A 63 -1.38 -25.29 -5.14
N HIS A 64 -2.41 -24.79 -5.83
CA HIS A 64 -2.50 -24.80 -7.29
C HIS A 64 -1.99 -23.47 -7.83
N TYR A 65 -1.09 -23.52 -8.76
CA TYR A 65 -0.54 -22.36 -9.47
C TYR A 65 -0.45 -22.67 -10.96
N GLN A 66 -0.10 -21.68 -11.76
CA GLN A 66 -0.19 -21.77 -13.22
C GLN A 66 0.49 -23.02 -13.80
N ASP A 67 1.63 -23.42 -13.24
CA ASP A 67 2.48 -24.49 -13.79
C ASP A 67 2.31 -25.83 -13.06
N GLY A 68 1.33 -25.97 -12.16
CA GLY A 68 1.07 -27.23 -11.47
C GLY A 68 0.50 -27.14 -10.06
N ILE A 69 0.72 -28.21 -9.31
CA ILE A 69 0.22 -28.37 -7.93
C ILE A 69 1.40 -28.78 -7.03
N LYS A 70 1.47 -28.19 -5.86
CA LYS A 70 2.38 -28.60 -4.79
C LYS A 70 1.61 -28.84 -3.50
N THR A 71 2.00 -29.85 -2.75
CA THR A 71 1.43 -30.18 -1.44
C THR A 71 2.40 -29.75 -0.35
N PHE A 72 1.85 -29.17 0.73
CA PHE A 72 2.58 -28.66 1.88
C PHE A 72 1.87 -29.07 3.17
N ASP A 73 2.62 -29.25 4.25
CA ASP A 73 2.04 -29.50 5.58
C ASP A 73 1.29 -28.29 6.10
N LYS A 74 1.79 -27.08 5.84
CA LYS A 74 1.21 -25.80 6.26
C LYS A 74 1.39 -24.75 5.18
N VAL A 75 0.43 -23.84 5.09
CA VAL A 75 0.44 -22.69 4.16
C VAL A 75 0.12 -21.41 4.93
N ILE A 76 0.88 -20.38 4.68
CA ILE A 76 0.63 -19.02 5.18
C ILE A 76 0.22 -18.16 4.00
N LEU A 77 -0.97 -17.54 4.11
CA LEU A 77 -1.45 -16.55 3.15
C LEU A 77 -0.99 -15.16 3.60
N ALA A 78 -0.14 -14.52 2.82
CA ALA A 78 0.37 -13.18 3.06
C ALA A 78 -0.08 -12.19 1.96
N CYS A 79 -1.25 -12.44 1.36
CA CYS A 79 -1.92 -11.56 0.41
C CYS A 79 -3.14 -10.90 1.04
N HIS A 80 -3.82 -10.02 0.31
CA HIS A 80 -5.04 -9.37 0.77
C HIS A 80 -6.13 -10.39 1.14
N ALA A 81 -6.97 -10.04 2.12
CA ALA A 81 -8.04 -10.94 2.58
C ALA A 81 -9.06 -11.26 1.48
N ASP A 82 -9.42 -10.28 0.63
CA ASP A 82 -10.27 -10.50 -0.54
C ASP A 82 -9.66 -11.52 -1.50
N GLN A 83 -8.38 -11.38 -1.86
CA GLN A 83 -7.65 -12.33 -2.70
C GLN A 83 -7.52 -13.71 -2.04
N SER A 84 -7.24 -13.73 -0.72
CA SER A 84 -7.17 -14.96 0.05
C SER A 84 -8.51 -15.71 0.04
N SER A 85 -9.63 -15.00 0.19
CA SER A 85 -10.97 -15.60 0.17
C SER A 85 -11.33 -16.23 -1.18
N GLU A 86 -10.83 -15.64 -2.28
CA GLU A 86 -11.09 -16.15 -3.63
C GLU A 86 -10.33 -17.45 -3.96
N ILE A 87 -9.12 -17.60 -3.42
CA ILE A 87 -8.30 -18.80 -3.68
C ILE A 87 -8.55 -19.94 -2.70
N LEU A 88 -9.16 -19.67 -1.55
CA LEU A 88 -9.59 -20.68 -0.60
C LEU A 88 -10.89 -21.32 -1.06
N ILE A 89 -10.88 -22.59 -1.30
CA ILE A 89 -12.04 -23.33 -1.81
C ILE A 89 -12.29 -24.61 -1.03
N GLU A 90 -13.44 -25.21 -1.27
CA GLU A 90 -13.84 -26.49 -0.68
C GLU A 90 -13.79 -26.47 0.86
N ASN A 91 -12.91 -27.22 1.47
CA ASN A 91 -12.79 -27.42 2.91
C ASN A 91 -12.27 -26.20 3.70
N PHE A 92 -12.29 -24.98 3.10
CA PHE A 92 -11.92 -23.69 3.71
C PHE A 92 -13.05 -22.67 3.64
N SER A 93 -14.30 -23.11 3.52
CA SER A 93 -15.45 -22.21 3.35
C SER A 93 -15.67 -21.27 4.53
N GLU A 94 -15.43 -21.72 5.75
CA GLU A 94 -15.56 -20.88 6.96
C GLU A 94 -14.49 -19.79 6.97
N GLU A 95 -13.24 -20.14 6.75
CA GLU A 95 -12.12 -19.21 6.68
C GLU A 95 -12.32 -18.19 5.54
N ALA A 96 -12.74 -18.65 4.36
CA ALA A 96 -13.02 -17.78 3.22
C ALA A 96 -14.15 -16.78 3.52
N ASN A 97 -15.19 -17.21 4.23
CA ASN A 97 -16.30 -16.33 4.62
C ASN A 97 -15.86 -15.27 5.63
N LEU A 98 -15.07 -15.63 6.64
CA LEU A 98 -14.51 -14.67 7.60
C LEU A 98 -13.64 -13.62 6.91
N LEU A 99 -12.85 -14.01 5.91
CA LEU A 99 -12.01 -13.09 5.15
C LEU A 99 -12.81 -12.09 4.31
N LYS A 100 -14.04 -12.41 3.90
CA LYS A 100 -14.94 -11.49 3.17
C LYS A 100 -15.46 -10.33 4.03
N ASP A 101 -15.34 -10.40 5.35
CA ASP A 101 -15.73 -9.30 6.24
C ASP A 101 -14.75 -8.12 6.17
N PHE A 102 -13.52 -8.35 5.71
CA PHE A 102 -12.58 -7.28 5.40
C PHE A 102 -13.00 -6.58 4.11
N LYS A 103 -13.52 -5.37 4.24
CA LYS A 103 -13.98 -4.59 3.09
C LYS A 103 -12.82 -3.80 2.50
N TYR A 104 -12.72 -3.84 1.19
CA TYR A 104 -11.68 -3.13 0.44
C TYR A 104 -12.29 -1.98 -0.36
N GLN A 105 -11.63 -0.83 -0.32
CA GLN A 105 -11.98 0.33 -1.11
C GLN A 105 -10.98 0.49 -2.27
N LYS A 106 -11.50 0.68 -3.48
CA LYS A 106 -10.66 1.01 -4.64
C LYS A 106 -10.09 2.40 -4.50
N ASN A 107 -8.79 2.51 -4.74
CA ASN A 107 -8.06 3.77 -4.76
C ASN A 107 -7.33 3.92 -6.09
N THR A 108 -7.20 5.17 -6.53
CA THR A 108 -6.38 5.53 -7.69
C THR A 108 -5.24 6.41 -7.20
N SER A 109 -4.02 6.06 -7.53
CA SER A 109 -2.84 6.89 -7.33
C SER A 109 -2.24 7.29 -8.65
N ILE A 110 -1.85 8.56 -8.76
CA ILE A 110 -1.24 9.12 -9.97
C ILE A 110 0.13 9.67 -9.60
N LEU A 111 1.16 9.13 -10.27
CA LEU A 111 2.52 9.63 -10.17
C LEU A 111 2.73 10.70 -11.24
N HIS A 112 3.12 11.92 -10.84
CA HIS A 112 3.18 13.06 -11.74
C HIS A 112 4.18 14.13 -11.25
N SER A 113 4.36 15.18 -12.06
CA SER A 113 5.15 16.37 -11.69
C SER A 113 4.36 17.69 -11.73
N ASP A 114 3.04 17.61 -11.76
CA ASP A 114 2.18 18.80 -11.82
C ASP A 114 2.14 19.53 -10.46
N ILE A 115 2.81 20.68 -10.39
CA ILE A 115 2.93 21.49 -9.16
C ILE A 115 1.64 22.16 -8.71
N ASN A 116 0.58 22.16 -9.53
CA ASN A 116 -0.73 22.66 -9.14
C ASN A 116 -1.37 21.83 -8.02
N PHE A 117 -0.85 20.62 -7.77
CA PHE A 117 -1.22 19.73 -6.66
C PHE A 117 -0.46 20.03 -5.37
N MET A 118 0.31 21.11 -5.33
CA MET A 118 1.08 21.52 -4.16
C MET A 118 0.65 22.94 -3.73
N PRO A 119 0.88 23.29 -2.45
CA PRO A 119 0.62 24.67 -2.00
C PRO A 119 1.38 25.69 -2.87
N LYS A 120 0.75 26.84 -3.16
CA LYS A 120 1.36 27.92 -3.97
C LYS A 120 2.72 28.36 -3.41
N ARG A 121 2.85 28.44 -2.08
CA ARG A 121 4.11 28.80 -1.42
C ARG A 121 4.97 27.54 -1.21
N LYS A 122 6.11 27.46 -1.85
CA LYS A 122 7.03 26.32 -1.72
C LYS A 122 7.55 26.13 -0.30
N SER A 123 7.66 27.19 0.50
CA SER A 123 8.11 27.14 1.89
C SER A 123 7.18 26.36 2.83
N VAL A 124 5.94 26.10 2.42
CA VAL A 124 4.97 25.30 3.20
C VAL A 124 4.75 23.90 2.61
N TRP A 125 5.54 23.52 1.63
CA TRP A 125 5.48 22.16 1.10
C TRP A 125 5.90 21.17 2.17
N SER A 126 5.12 20.14 2.33
CA SER A 126 5.35 19.05 3.27
C SER A 126 5.44 17.73 2.49
N SER A 127 5.99 16.70 3.13
CA SER A 127 5.97 15.34 2.57
C SER A 127 4.56 14.86 2.25
N TRP A 128 3.54 15.34 3.01
CA TRP A 128 2.13 15.02 2.85
C TRP A 128 1.33 16.32 2.81
N ASN A 129 0.62 16.55 1.72
CA ASN A 129 -0.19 17.74 1.52
C ASN A 129 -1.64 17.31 1.31
N TYR A 130 -2.53 17.81 2.18
CA TYR A 130 -3.97 17.60 2.07
C TYR A 130 -4.59 18.75 1.30
N ILE A 131 -5.38 18.41 0.29
CA ILE A 131 -6.12 19.39 -0.49
C ILE A 131 -7.60 19.15 -0.24
N THR A 132 -8.27 20.15 0.35
CA THR A 132 -9.71 20.20 0.53
C THR A 132 -10.27 21.34 -0.27
N GLU A 133 -11.33 21.13 -1.03
CA GLU A 133 -12.10 22.23 -1.61
C GLU A 133 -13.05 22.79 -0.55
N THR A 134 -13.04 24.11 -0.38
CA THR A 134 -13.98 24.81 0.48
C THR A 134 -15.41 24.54 -0.01
N GLY A 135 -16.22 23.89 0.82
CA GLY A 135 -17.66 23.74 0.60
C GLY A 135 -18.20 22.33 0.38
N ASN A 136 -17.36 21.32 0.25
CA ASN A 136 -17.82 19.93 0.09
C ASN A 136 -17.11 18.99 1.05
N SER A 137 -17.76 18.66 2.14
CA SER A 137 -17.30 17.75 3.19
C SER A 137 -17.33 16.28 2.75
N GLY A 138 -16.44 15.84 1.90
CA GLY A 138 -16.53 14.42 1.56
C GLY A 138 -15.34 13.76 0.89
N ASN A 139 -14.56 14.46 0.10
CA ASN A 139 -13.47 13.82 -0.61
C ASN A 139 -12.14 14.52 -0.33
N LEU A 140 -11.34 13.90 0.48
CA LEU A 140 -9.99 14.31 0.79
C LEU A 140 -9.05 13.79 -0.31
N SER A 141 -8.32 14.69 -0.98
CA SER A 141 -7.20 14.33 -1.84
C SER A 141 -5.90 14.56 -1.09
N ILE A 142 -4.97 13.63 -1.24
CA ILE A 142 -3.65 13.71 -0.60
C ILE A 142 -2.61 13.70 -1.71
N THR A 143 -1.66 14.63 -1.63
CA THR A 143 -0.49 14.64 -2.50
C THR A 143 0.78 14.46 -1.68
N TYR A 144 1.55 13.43 -1.99
CA TYR A 144 2.83 13.12 -1.39
C TYR A 144 3.94 13.76 -2.23
N TRP A 145 4.84 14.49 -1.59
CA TRP A 145 6.07 14.97 -2.23
C TRP A 145 7.19 13.95 -2.04
N MET A 146 7.38 13.14 -3.07
CA MET A 146 8.24 11.97 -3.03
C MET A 146 9.72 12.32 -2.92
N ASN A 147 10.15 13.47 -3.47
CA ASN A 147 11.53 13.94 -3.33
C ASN A 147 11.92 14.06 -1.85
N GLU A 148 11.07 14.71 -1.05
CA GLU A 148 11.30 14.86 0.38
C GLU A 148 11.09 13.54 1.13
N LEU A 149 9.99 12.84 0.83
CA LEU A 149 9.61 11.63 1.54
C LEU A 149 10.62 10.50 1.38
N GLN A 150 11.27 10.39 0.23
CA GLN A 150 12.22 9.31 -0.09
C GLN A 150 13.65 9.79 -0.34
N GLY A 151 13.94 11.07 -0.15
CA GLY A 151 15.27 11.63 -0.40
C GLY A 151 15.70 11.50 -1.87
N ILE A 152 14.76 11.70 -2.81
CA ILE A 152 15.06 11.59 -4.23
C ILE A 152 15.67 12.88 -4.72
N ASN A 153 16.93 12.82 -5.15
CA ASN A 153 17.63 13.95 -5.76
C ASN A 153 17.18 14.12 -7.22
N SER A 154 16.19 14.96 -7.44
CA SER A 154 15.67 15.32 -8.76
C SER A 154 15.37 16.82 -8.82
N SER A 155 15.70 17.46 -9.94
CA SER A 155 15.36 18.87 -10.21
C SER A 155 13.87 19.07 -10.42
N LYS A 156 13.15 18.04 -10.85
CA LYS A 156 11.70 18.06 -11.00
C LYS A 156 11.03 17.51 -9.76
N PRO A 157 9.90 18.07 -9.31
CA PRO A 157 9.10 17.50 -8.26
C PRO A 157 8.53 16.15 -8.73
N ILE A 158 8.58 15.15 -7.86
CA ILE A 158 7.94 13.87 -8.05
C ILE A 158 6.82 13.80 -7.01
N LEU A 159 5.60 13.78 -7.49
CA LEU A 159 4.38 13.85 -6.70
C LEU A 159 3.57 12.57 -6.90
N LEU A 160 2.94 12.10 -5.83
CA LEU A 160 1.98 11.00 -5.87
C LEU A 160 0.68 11.49 -5.28
N SER A 161 -0.34 11.67 -6.11
CA SER A 161 -1.68 12.06 -5.66
C SER A 161 -2.60 10.86 -5.51
N LEU A 162 -3.25 10.75 -4.36
CA LEU A 162 -4.20 9.70 -4.04
C LEU A 162 -5.62 10.22 -4.20
N ASN A 163 -6.41 9.53 -5.01
CA ASN A 163 -7.81 9.85 -5.31
C ASN A 163 -8.02 11.33 -5.70
N PRO A 164 -7.22 11.90 -6.62
CA PRO A 164 -7.38 13.28 -7.00
C PRO A 164 -8.70 13.46 -7.76
N LYS A 165 -9.47 14.48 -7.40
CA LYS A 165 -10.73 14.84 -8.09
C LYS A 165 -10.49 15.41 -9.48
N ILE A 166 -9.46 16.25 -9.58
CA ILE A 166 -8.98 16.82 -10.83
C ILE A 166 -7.75 16.02 -11.23
N LEU A 167 -7.67 15.64 -12.48
CA LEU A 167 -6.50 14.91 -12.97
C LEU A 167 -5.34 15.87 -13.22
N PRO A 168 -4.10 15.47 -12.93
CA PRO A 168 -2.92 16.22 -13.33
C PRO A 168 -2.86 16.40 -14.85
N ASN A 169 -2.13 17.41 -15.31
CA ASN A 169 -1.87 17.59 -16.74
C ASN A 169 -1.32 16.28 -17.33
N PRO A 170 -1.94 15.73 -18.39
CA PRO A 170 -1.51 14.46 -18.99
C PRO A 170 -0.03 14.40 -19.37
N ASP A 171 0.55 15.50 -19.83
CA ASP A 171 1.97 15.59 -20.22
C ASP A 171 2.92 15.49 -19.01
N LEU A 172 2.41 15.64 -17.80
CA LEU A 172 3.17 15.59 -16.55
C LEU A 172 2.93 14.30 -15.76
N ILE A 173 2.13 13.36 -16.29
CA ILE A 173 1.84 12.06 -15.65
C ILE A 173 2.92 11.05 -16.03
N TYR A 174 3.51 10.43 -15.02
CA TYR A 174 4.46 9.33 -15.18
C TYR A 174 3.79 7.96 -15.12
N GLY A 175 2.67 7.84 -14.41
CA GLY A 175 1.91 6.60 -14.30
C GLY A 175 0.67 6.74 -13.43
N GLN A 176 -0.31 5.87 -13.70
CA GLN A 176 -1.55 5.78 -12.94
C GLN A 176 -1.74 4.35 -12.47
N TYR A 177 -2.10 4.17 -11.21
CA TYR A 177 -2.21 2.87 -10.55
C TYR A 177 -3.54 2.78 -9.82
N SER A 178 -4.21 1.65 -9.98
CA SER A 178 -5.44 1.32 -9.24
C SER A 178 -5.15 0.15 -8.29
N TYR A 179 -5.56 0.26 -7.05
CA TYR A 179 -5.39 -0.77 -6.05
C TYR A 179 -6.50 -0.72 -5.00
N SER A 180 -6.69 -1.83 -4.31
CA SER A 180 -7.64 -1.94 -3.21
C SER A 180 -6.92 -1.78 -1.87
N HIS A 181 -7.55 -1.07 -0.94
CA HIS A 181 -7.04 -0.86 0.41
C HIS A 181 -8.16 -1.20 1.41
N PRO A 182 -7.86 -1.96 2.50
CA PRO A 182 -8.85 -2.29 3.54
C PRO A 182 -9.29 -1.08 4.35
#